data_b8f770d4677cdc1061475e1c5aabf8cc
#
_entry.id   b8f770d4677cdc1061475e1c5aabf8cc
#
_cell.length_a   1.000
_cell.length_b   1.000
_cell.length_c   1.000
_cell.angle_alpha   90.00
_cell.angle_beta   90.00
_cell.angle_gamma   90.00
#
_symmetry.space_group_name_H-M   'P 1'
#
loop_
_entity.id
_entity.type
_entity.pdbx_description
1 polymer ?
#
loop_
_entity_poly.entity_id
_entity_poly.type
_entity_poly.pdbx_seq_one_letter_code
_entity_poly.pdbx_strand_id
1 'polypeptide(L)'
;MAAVRAPHVEEQRADPRAFAEGQEASQRLSPEHLCELVEAQKYEAERAIASLRADWAYWWDLWANRVRYPGKEDWQSTMWVPKPFAAVEQATALTQRSLVDSPEFFGIDGGDAPSKVLAKVLWEPLTKLALGECGFREKFVDGAKVGYILGLAGYWKFRWTMTMVPTLMGASLDGVTGRIVPSFAKTPRSALALDFVLPWNVFRDPDSRPRDPFSGSYIVHSEWKDRALLMRMIDAGWDRDAVEKLLATDGTSSASRTMTNSQQQQAQRRQQSWERHKFRKSYLLDEWYGDVLNEHGDPVMPDAMMTVSGRHVLYGPAENPLWAVDVNSGRRKWPLIACSPLVHPD
;
A
#
# COMPACT_ATOMS: atom_id res chain seq x y z
N MET A 1 10.62 45.82 2.10
CA MET A 1 10.41 44.36 2.08
C MET A 1 9.68 44.02 0.81
N ALA A 2 10.38 43.49 -0.20
CA ALA A 2 9.81 43.13 -1.49
C ALA A 2 9.13 41.77 -1.32
N ALA A 3 7.82 41.73 -1.59
CA ALA A 3 7.06 40.46 -1.62
C ALA A 3 7.62 39.60 -2.76
N VAL A 4 8.24 38.50 -2.40
CA VAL A 4 8.60 37.43 -3.35
C VAL A 4 7.28 36.82 -3.84
N ARG A 5 6.87 37.19 -5.06
CA ARG A 5 5.81 36.49 -5.76
C ARG A 5 6.27 35.05 -5.98
N ALA A 6 5.54 34.11 -5.40
CA ALA A 6 5.68 32.72 -5.77
C ALA A 6 5.55 32.59 -7.31
N PRO A 7 6.42 31.84 -7.99
CA PRO A 7 6.25 31.58 -9.40
C PRO A 7 4.88 30.92 -9.60
N HIS A 8 4.10 31.45 -10.55
CA HIS A 8 2.93 30.76 -11.06
C HIS A 8 3.43 29.40 -11.58
N VAL A 9 3.16 28.36 -10.80
CA VAL A 9 3.23 27.00 -11.32
C VAL A 9 2.04 26.93 -12.30
N GLU A 10 2.31 27.15 -13.57
CA GLU A 10 1.42 26.69 -14.62
C GLU A 10 1.24 25.20 -14.33
N GLU A 11 0.02 24.83 -13.95
CA GLU A 11 -0.38 23.43 -13.92
C GLU A 11 -0.04 22.86 -15.29
N GLN A 12 1.09 22.18 -15.41
CA GLN A 12 1.34 21.27 -16.51
C GLN A 12 0.34 20.12 -16.33
N ARG A 13 -0.90 20.38 -16.74
CA ARG A 13 -1.87 19.32 -16.99
C ARG A 13 -1.21 18.45 -18.04
N ALA A 14 -0.83 17.24 -17.66
CA ALA A 14 -0.42 16.23 -18.61
C ALA A 14 -1.46 16.27 -19.74
N ASP A 15 -1.00 16.46 -20.97
CA ASP A 15 -1.90 16.61 -22.12
C ASP A 15 -2.76 15.35 -22.20
N PRO A 16 -4.09 15.46 -22.10
CA PRO A 16 -4.98 14.29 -22.16
C PRO A 16 -4.81 13.50 -23.46
N ARG A 17 -4.33 14.15 -24.51
CA ARG A 17 -4.05 13.51 -25.81
C ARG A 17 -2.81 12.64 -25.75
N ALA A 18 -1.72 13.13 -25.17
CA ALA A 18 -0.50 12.35 -24.99
C ALA A 18 -0.76 11.10 -24.15
N PHE A 19 -1.68 11.21 -23.16
CA PHE A 19 -2.08 10.07 -22.35
C PHE A 19 -2.92 9.05 -23.15
N ALA A 20 -3.87 9.49 -23.94
CA ALA A 20 -4.69 8.60 -24.79
C ALA A 20 -3.82 7.88 -25.84
N GLU A 21 -2.88 8.60 -26.48
CA GLU A 21 -1.92 8.01 -27.41
C GLU A 21 -1.01 6.99 -26.73
N GLY A 22 -0.53 7.27 -25.50
CA GLY A 22 0.25 6.36 -24.70
C GLY A 22 -0.53 5.10 -24.31
N GLN A 23 -1.81 5.23 -23.98
CA GLN A 23 -2.67 4.11 -23.68
C GLN A 23 -2.90 3.20 -24.90
N GLU A 24 -3.15 3.77 -26.07
CA GLU A 24 -3.25 3.00 -27.31
C GLU A 24 -1.93 2.31 -27.67
N ALA A 25 -0.80 2.98 -27.47
CA ALA A 25 0.53 2.40 -27.71
C ALA A 25 0.84 1.29 -26.70
N SER A 26 0.50 1.44 -25.44
CA SER A 26 0.70 0.41 -24.40
C SER A 26 -0.16 -0.83 -24.62
N GLN A 27 -1.36 -0.68 -25.19
CA GLN A 27 -2.23 -1.81 -25.57
C GLN A 27 -1.63 -2.66 -26.72
N ARG A 28 -0.64 -2.12 -27.46
CA ARG A 28 0.08 -2.87 -28.49
C ARG A 28 1.24 -3.71 -27.92
N LEU A 29 1.63 -3.45 -26.69
CA LEU A 29 2.65 -4.26 -26.00
C LEU A 29 2.07 -5.62 -25.63
N SER A 30 2.87 -6.67 -25.78
CA SER A 30 2.42 -7.99 -25.40
C SER A 30 2.27 -8.11 -23.88
N PRO A 31 1.30 -8.89 -23.37
CA PRO A 31 1.19 -9.15 -21.94
C PRO A 31 2.45 -9.76 -21.33
N GLU A 32 3.18 -10.54 -22.12
CA GLU A 32 4.47 -11.14 -21.72
C GLU A 32 5.49 -10.05 -21.42
N HIS A 33 5.65 -9.06 -22.33
CA HIS A 33 6.57 -7.94 -22.15
C HIS A 33 6.24 -7.13 -20.88
N LEU A 34 4.96 -6.86 -20.64
CA LEU A 34 4.53 -6.14 -19.42
C LEU A 34 4.85 -6.92 -18.14
N CYS A 35 4.67 -8.22 -18.14
CA CYS A 35 5.04 -9.07 -17.01
C CYS A 35 6.56 -9.11 -16.81
N GLU A 36 7.34 -9.23 -17.88
CA GLU A 36 8.80 -9.20 -17.85
C GLU A 36 9.33 -7.87 -17.32
N LEU A 37 8.74 -6.74 -17.72
CA LEU A 37 9.08 -5.42 -17.19
C LEU A 37 8.92 -5.35 -15.68
N VAL A 38 7.76 -5.77 -15.16
CA VAL A 38 7.50 -5.76 -13.70
C VAL A 38 8.43 -6.72 -12.96
N GLU A 39 8.66 -7.91 -13.51
CA GLU A 39 9.54 -8.91 -12.89
C GLU A 39 10.99 -8.43 -12.86
N ALA A 40 11.49 -7.82 -13.93
CA ALA A 40 12.85 -7.28 -14.01
C ALA A 40 13.07 -6.16 -12.98
N GLN A 41 12.16 -5.19 -12.94
CA GLN A 41 12.24 -4.07 -12.00
C GLN A 41 12.11 -4.54 -10.54
N LYS A 42 11.19 -5.47 -10.27
CA LYS A 42 11.06 -6.07 -8.94
C LYS A 42 12.32 -6.81 -8.52
N TYR A 43 12.93 -7.57 -9.43
CA TYR A 43 14.18 -8.30 -9.17
C TYR A 43 15.34 -7.34 -8.87
N GLU A 44 15.45 -6.25 -9.62
CA GLU A 44 16.43 -5.20 -9.39
C GLU A 44 16.29 -4.58 -7.99
N ALA A 45 15.06 -4.15 -7.65
CA ALA A 45 14.73 -3.63 -6.33
C ALA A 45 15.01 -4.64 -5.21
N GLU A 46 14.70 -5.92 -5.43
CA GLU A 46 14.95 -6.98 -4.45
C GLU A 46 16.45 -7.18 -4.18
N ARG A 47 17.27 -7.14 -5.22
CA ARG A 47 18.74 -7.21 -5.08
C ARG A 47 19.29 -6.03 -4.31
N ALA A 48 18.82 -4.83 -4.61
CA ALA A 48 19.28 -3.60 -3.94
C ALA A 48 19.02 -3.61 -2.43
N ILE A 49 17.89 -4.19 -2.00
CA ILE A 49 17.52 -4.24 -0.58
C ILE A 49 17.84 -5.56 0.13
N ALA A 50 18.52 -6.50 -0.55
CA ALA A 50 18.78 -7.84 -0.02
C ALA A 50 19.56 -7.82 1.31
N SER A 51 20.58 -6.98 1.41
CA SER A 51 21.37 -6.80 2.65
C SER A 51 20.52 -6.23 3.77
N LEU A 52 19.74 -5.19 3.49
CA LEU A 52 18.85 -4.56 4.46
C LEU A 52 17.79 -5.52 4.98
N ARG A 53 17.28 -6.43 4.13
CA ARG A 53 16.30 -7.44 4.56
C ARG A 53 16.84 -8.40 5.61
N ALA A 54 18.13 -8.73 5.54
CA ALA A 54 18.78 -9.56 6.55
C ALA A 54 18.83 -8.83 7.90
N ASP A 55 19.20 -7.55 7.87
CA ASP A 55 19.21 -6.70 9.06
C ASP A 55 17.82 -6.50 9.65
N TRP A 56 16.81 -6.25 8.81
CA TRP A 56 15.40 -6.16 9.26
C TRP A 56 14.95 -7.42 9.97
N ALA A 57 15.34 -8.58 9.46
CA ALA A 57 15.04 -9.85 10.07
C ALA A 57 15.66 -9.96 11.47
N TYR A 58 16.91 -9.54 11.61
CA TYR A 58 17.60 -9.53 12.87
C TYR A 58 16.97 -8.54 13.87
N TRP A 59 16.69 -7.31 13.47
CA TRP A 59 16.06 -6.31 14.34
C TRP A 59 14.66 -6.71 14.79
N TRP A 60 13.91 -7.35 13.89
CA TRP A 60 12.60 -7.89 14.24
C TRP A 60 12.68 -8.99 15.29
N ASP A 61 13.68 -9.87 15.19
CA ASP A 61 13.91 -10.92 16.18
C ASP A 61 14.39 -10.35 17.52
N LEU A 62 15.22 -9.32 17.50
CA LEU A 62 15.61 -8.58 18.71
C LEU A 62 14.39 -7.98 19.42
N TRP A 63 13.52 -7.29 18.69
CA TRP A 63 12.30 -6.73 19.25
C TRP A 63 11.36 -7.82 19.76
N ALA A 64 11.20 -8.90 19.04
CA ALA A 64 10.33 -10.02 19.40
C ALA A 64 10.92 -10.93 20.50
N ASN A 65 12.07 -10.58 21.07
CA ASN A 65 12.80 -11.38 22.07
C ASN A 65 13.14 -12.81 21.60
N ARG A 66 13.47 -12.96 20.32
CA ARG A 66 13.79 -14.26 19.70
C ARG A 66 15.28 -14.40 19.38
N VAL A 67 16.13 -13.92 20.27
CA VAL A 67 17.57 -13.98 20.05
C VAL A 67 18.04 -15.41 20.25
N ARG A 68 18.71 -15.93 19.23
CA ARG A 68 19.42 -17.21 19.31
C ARG A 68 20.87 -16.92 19.64
N TYR A 69 21.44 -17.64 20.59
CA TYR A 69 22.85 -17.57 20.94
C TYR A 69 23.55 -18.77 20.29
N PRO A 70 24.16 -18.64 19.10
CA PRO A 70 24.92 -19.72 18.50
C PRO A 70 26.12 -20.08 19.39
N GLY A 71 26.38 -21.36 19.56
CA GLY A 71 27.53 -21.84 20.35
C GLY A 71 27.30 -21.89 21.87
N LYS A 72 26.08 -21.76 22.33
CA LYS A 72 25.73 -21.89 23.72
C LYS A 72 25.43 -23.33 24.08
N GLU A 73 26.00 -23.80 25.19
CA GLU A 73 25.75 -25.11 25.78
C GLU A 73 24.41 -25.11 26.55
N ASP A 74 23.71 -26.25 26.61
CA ASP A 74 22.37 -26.37 27.21
C ASP A 74 22.31 -25.99 28.68
N TRP A 75 23.43 -26.12 29.42
CA TRP A 75 23.54 -25.76 30.82
C TRP A 75 23.75 -24.27 31.09
N GLN A 76 24.08 -23.48 30.07
CA GLN A 76 24.30 -22.04 30.20
C GLN A 76 22.98 -21.29 30.26
N SER A 77 22.82 -20.41 31.26
CA SER A 77 21.63 -19.57 31.43
C SER A 77 21.40 -18.63 30.24
N THR A 78 20.16 -18.58 29.72
CA THR A 78 19.71 -17.67 28.66
C THR A 78 18.88 -16.53 29.21
N MET A 79 19.43 -15.77 30.18
CA MET A 79 18.72 -14.60 30.65
C MET A 79 18.82 -13.50 29.59
N TRP A 80 17.69 -13.09 29.03
CA TRP A 80 17.56 -11.98 28.11
C TRP A 80 16.70 -10.89 28.75
N VAL A 81 17.21 -9.67 28.77
CA VAL A 81 16.43 -8.49 29.17
C VAL A 81 15.85 -7.86 27.91
N PRO A 82 14.50 -7.75 27.77
CA PRO A 82 13.83 -7.27 26.57
C PRO A 82 13.93 -5.75 26.41
N LYS A 83 15.16 -5.19 26.45
CA LYS A 83 15.38 -3.76 26.29
C LYS A 83 14.92 -3.21 24.93
N PRO A 84 15.19 -3.87 23.79
CA PRO A 84 14.71 -3.39 22.50
C PRO A 84 13.19 -3.33 22.42
N PHE A 85 12.52 -4.35 22.94
CA PHE A 85 11.05 -4.37 23.04
C PHE A 85 10.55 -3.19 23.87
N ALA A 86 11.07 -3.00 25.08
CA ALA A 86 10.63 -1.93 25.96
C ALA A 86 10.88 -0.53 25.33
N ALA A 87 12.02 -0.33 24.69
CA ALA A 87 12.35 0.94 24.02
C ALA A 87 11.39 1.25 22.87
N VAL A 88 11.10 0.27 22.02
CA VAL A 88 10.15 0.44 20.89
C VAL A 88 8.73 0.72 21.38
N GLU A 89 8.25 -0.04 22.37
CA GLU A 89 6.90 0.17 22.92
C GLU A 89 6.79 1.54 23.59
N GLN A 90 7.80 1.97 24.31
CA GLN A 90 7.84 3.31 24.91
C GLN A 90 7.85 4.41 23.85
N ALA A 91 8.70 4.30 22.82
CA ALA A 91 8.75 5.26 21.72
C ALA A 91 7.41 5.31 20.97
N THR A 92 6.80 4.16 20.71
CA THR A 92 5.48 4.06 20.07
C THR A 92 4.40 4.73 20.91
N ALA A 93 4.37 4.47 22.22
CA ALA A 93 3.40 5.08 23.13
C ALA A 93 3.57 6.62 23.23
N LEU A 94 4.81 7.11 23.22
CA LEU A 94 5.10 8.55 23.19
C LEU A 94 4.61 9.18 21.89
N THR A 95 4.87 8.54 20.75
CA THR A 95 4.41 9.02 19.42
C THR A 95 2.89 9.03 19.37
N GLN A 96 2.23 7.98 19.83
CA GLN A 96 0.77 7.94 19.92
C GLN A 96 0.23 9.10 20.74
N ARG A 97 0.74 9.27 21.96
CA ARG A 97 0.27 10.31 22.86
C ARG A 97 0.53 11.72 22.35
N SER A 98 1.69 11.97 21.74
CA SER A 98 2.09 13.31 21.31
C SER A 98 1.48 13.73 19.98
N LEU A 99 1.29 12.79 19.04
CA LEU A 99 0.86 13.11 17.68
C LEU A 99 -0.60 12.72 17.42
N VAL A 100 -1.00 11.52 17.88
CA VAL A 100 -2.25 10.89 17.43
C VAL A 100 -3.41 11.11 18.38
N ASP A 101 -3.15 11.11 19.69
CA ASP A 101 -4.19 11.27 20.71
C ASP A 101 -4.59 12.73 20.92
N SER A 102 -3.84 13.67 20.34
CA SER A 102 -4.25 15.08 20.34
C SER A 102 -5.54 15.26 19.54
N PRO A 103 -6.56 15.98 20.07
CA PRO A 103 -7.78 16.29 19.32
C PRO A 103 -7.51 17.12 18.07
N GLU A 104 -6.40 17.86 18.06
CA GLU A 104 -5.96 18.72 16.97
C GLU A 104 -4.66 18.18 16.35
N PHE A 105 -4.60 16.87 16.05
CA PHE A 105 -3.36 16.27 15.53
C PHE A 105 -3.01 16.74 14.12
N PHE A 106 -3.93 17.37 13.40
CA PHE A 106 -3.68 18.09 12.15
C PHE A 106 -4.69 19.21 11.95
N GLY A 107 -4.30 20.21 11.20
CA GLY A 107 -5.17 21.29 10.72
C GLY A 107 -4.97 21.50 9.24
N ILE A 108 -6.00 21.99 8.57
CA ILE A 108 -5.94 22.39 7.16
C ILE A 108 -5.89 23.90 7.10
N ASP A 109 -4.82 24.46 6.54
CA ASP A 109 -4.67 25.90 6.35
C ASP A 109 -4.88 26.27 4.87
N GLY A 110 -5.72 27.26 4.62
CA GLY A 110 -5.91 27.86 3.30
C GLY A 110 -4.99 29.06 3.13
N GLY A 111 -4.43 29.24 1.94
CA GLY A 111 -3.48 30.33 1.67
C GLY A 111 -4.07 31.74 1.80
N ASP A 112 -5.36 31.92 1.52
CA ASP A 112 -6.10 33.18 1.58
C ASP A 112 -7.28 33.11 2.55
N ALA A 113 -7.88 34.25 2.85
CA ALA A 113 -8.96 34.33 3.85
C ALA A 113 -10.19 33.47 3.52
N PRO A 114 -10.74 33.47 2.29
CA PRO A 114 -11.88 32.60 1.94
C PRO A 114 -11.49 31.11 1.96
N SER A 115 -10.30 30.76 1.52
CA SER A 115 -9.80 29.38 1.56
C SER A 115 -9.60 28.88 2.98
N LYS A 116 -9.18 29.75 3.91
CA LYS A 116 -9.09 29.41 5.34
C LYS A 116 -10.44 29.08 5.97
N VAL A 117 -11.48 29.81 5.62
CA VAL A 117 -12.84 29.54 6.09
C VAL A 117 -13.31 28.19 5.53
N LEU A 118 -13.12 27.96 4.23
CA LEU A 118 -13.49 26.70 3.58
C LEU A 118 -12.72 25.50 4.16
N ALA A 119 -11.42 25.69 4.42
CA ALA A 119 -10.58 24.67 5.05
C ALA A 119 -11.12 24.25 6.41
N LYS A 120 -11.44 25.21 7.29
CA LYS A 120 -11.92 24.92 8.64
C LYS A 120 -13.35 24.39 8.68
N VAL A 121 -14.25 24.94 7.87
CA VAL A 121 -15.69 24.61 7.94
C VAL A 121 -16.03 23.34 7.19
N LEU A 122 -15.34 23.06 6.10
CA LEU A 122 -15.67 21.92 5.23
C LEU A 122 -14.60 20.86 5.20
N TRP A 123 -13.37 21.21 4.79
CA TRP A 123 -12.34 20.22 4.53
C TRP A 123 -11.81 19.53 5.78
N GLU A 124 -11.59 20.26 6.86
CA GLU A 124 -11.06 19.71 8.10
C GLU A 124 -12.03 18.69 8.74
N PRO A 125 -13.34 19.00 8.92
CA PRO A 125 -14.30 18.03 9.42
C PRO A 125 -14.45 16.80 8.53
N LEU A 126 -14.49 16.97 7.20
CA LEU A 126 -14.59 15.85 6.26
C LEU A 126 -13.35 14.95 6.33
N THR A 127 -12.16 15.55 6.40
CA THR A 127 -10.92 14.77 6.52
C THR A 127 -10.85 14.04 7.87
N LYS A 128 -11.25 14.69 8.97
CA LYS A 128 -11.33 14.03 10.29
C LYS A 128 -12.29 12.84 10.27
N LEU A 129 -13.44 13.00 9.62
CA LEU A 129 -14.40 11.90 9.45
C LEU A 129 -13.80 10.76 8.65
N ALA A 130 -13.21 11.04 7.48
CA ALA A 130 -12.61 10.03 6.62
C ALA A 130 -11.46 9.30 7.30
N LEU A 131 -10.60 10.02 8.02
CA LEU A 131 -9.50 9.42 8.79
C LEU A 131 -10.02 8.57 9.97
N GLY A 132 -11.12 9.00 10.61
CA GLY A 132 -11.78 8.20 11.66
C GLY A 132 -12.36 6.90 11.10
N GLU A 133 -13.07 6.97 9.97
CA GLU A 133 -13.68 5.80 9.33
C GLU A 133 -12.64 4.79 8.82
N CYS A 134 -11.47 5.23 8.35
CA CYS A 134 -10.42 4.32 7.88
C CYS A 134 -9.52 3.78 9.00
N GLY A 135 -9.75 4.14 10.26
CA GLY A 135 -8.93 3.71 11.39
C GLY A 135 -7.48 4.24 11.33
N PHE A 136 -7.31 5.47 10.87
CA PHE A 136 -6.01 6.09 10.66
C PHE A 136 -5.12 6.04 11.90
N ARG A 137 -5.68 6.35 13.08
CA ARG A 137 -4.91 6.42 14.34
C ARG A 137 -4.21 5.11 14.65
N GLU A 138 -4.95 4.00 14.61
CA GLU A 138 -4.41 2.68 14.89
C GLU A 138 -3.33 2.27 13.88
N LYS A 139 -3.62 2.48 12.60
CA LYS A 139 -2.70 2.13 11.51
C LYS A 139 -1.46 3.01 11.50
N PHE A 140 -1.58 4.27 11.92
CA PHE A 140 -0.44 5.15 12.10
C PHE A 140 0.50 4.64 13.19
N VAL A 141 -0.03 4.22 14.32
CA VAL A 141 0.74 3.66 15.43
C VAL A 141 1.46 2.39 15.00
N ASP A 142 0.77 1.50 14.27
CA ASP A 142 1.38 0.28 13.72
C ASP A 142 2.54 0.62 12.75
N GLY A 143 2.35 1.61 11.90
CA GLY A 143 3.38 2.10 10.99
C GLY A 143 4.59 2.68 11.70
N ALA A 144 4.37 3.53 12.69
CA ALA A 144 5.42 4.11 13.51
C ALA A 144 6.20 3.02 14.26
N LYS A 145 5.51 2.05 14.83
CA LYS A 145 6.13 0.91 15.52
C LYS A 145 7.06 0.12 14.62
N VAL A 146 6.62 -0.21 13.40
CA VAL A 146 7.47 -0.89 12.43
C VAL A 146 8.65 -0.01 12.04
N GLY A 147 8.45 1.29 11.86
CA GLY A 147 9.52 2.25 11.61
C GLY A 147 10.58 2.26 12.71
N TYR A 148 10.18 2.20 13.98
CA TYR A 148 11.12 2.11 15.11
C TYR A 148 11.88 0.77 15.17
N ILE A 149 11.22 -0.33 14.78
CA ILE A 149 11.87 -1.66 14.75
C ILE A 149 12.90 -1.75 13.63
N LEU A 150 12.56 -1.23 12.45
CA LEU A 150 13.34 -1.44 11.24
C LEU A 150 14.26 -0.26 10.89
N GLY A 151 14.17 0.86 11.59
CA GLY A 151 14.90 2.08 11.24
C GLY A 151 14.48 2.68 9.90
N LEU A 152 13.37 2.24 9.33
CA LEU A 152 12.86 2.65 8.03
C LEU A 152 11.40 3.09 8.09
N ALA A 153 10.99 3.77 7.02
CA ALA A 153 9.60 4.13 6.85
C ALA A 153 8.70 2.89 6.73
N GLY A 154 7.61 2.86 7.49
CA GLY A 154 6.46 2.08 7.12
C GLY A 154 5.78 2.70 5.90
N TYR A 155 5.00 1.93 5.19
CA TYR A 155 4.22 2.45 4.06
C TYR A 155 2.74 2.37 4.39
N TRP A 156 2.01 3.45 4.06
CA TRP A 156 0.56 3.44 4.08
C TRP A 156 0.05 3.49 2.66
N LYS A 157 -0.91 2.62 2.36
CA LYS A 157 -1.60 2.58 1.08
C LYS A 157 -3.00 3.11 1.26
N PHE A 158 -3.30 4.18 0.55
CA PHE A 158 -4.65 4.73 0.47
C PHE A 158 -5.37 4.14 -0.73
N ARG A 159 -6.62 3.74 -0.53
CA ARG A 159 -7.48 3.28 -1.59
C ARG A 159 -8.93 3.66 -1.33
N TRP A 160 -9.68 3.88 -2.38
CA TRP A 160 -11.11 3.95 -2.30
C TRP A 160 -11.69 2.55 -2.35
N THR A 161 -12.61 2.28 -1.43
CA THR A 161 -13.39 1.04 -1.42
C THR A 161 -14.84 1.37 -1.66
N MET A 162 -15.50 0.61 -2.52
CA MET A 162 -16.93 0.68 -2.71
C MET A 162 -17.56 -0.57 -2.10
N THR A 163 -18.38 -0.39 -1.10
CA THR A 163 -19.11 -1.47 -0.43
C THR A 163 -20.61 -1.27 -0.59
N MET A 164 -21.33 -2.36 -0.83
CA MET A 164 -22.78 -2.33 -0.87
C MET A 164 -23.32 -2.46 0.56
N VAL A 165 -23.83 -1.37 1.09
CA VAL A 165 -24.35 -1.30 2.47
C VAL A 165 -25.87 -1.42 2.43
N PRO A 166 -26.48 -2.29 3.27
CA PRO A 166 -27.91 -2.32 3.41
C PRO A 166 -28.40 -1.01 4.05
N THR A 167 -29.15 -0.22 3.29
CA THR A 167 -29.70 1.04 3.75
C THR A 167 -31.19 0.88 3.95
N LEU A 168 -31.71 1.31 5.09
CA LEU A 168 -33.14 1.28 5.37
C LEU A 168 -33.87 2.23 4.41
N MET A 169 -34.70 1.68 3.55
CA MET A 169 -35.49 2.45 2.57
C MET A 169 -36.88 2.81 3.09
N GLY A 170 -37.34 2.07 4.06
CA GLY A 170 -38.64 2.29 4.67
C GLY A 170 -39.04 1.15 5.60
N ALA A 171 -40.19 1.29 6.21
CA ALA A 171 -40.79 0.23 7.02
C ALA A 171 -42.25 0.11 6.64
N SER A 172 -42.71 -1.11 6.41
CA SER A 172 -44.11 -1.43 6.17
C SER A 172 -44.72 -2.21 7.34
N LEU A 173 -45.97 -1.98 7.63
CA LEU A 173 -46.69 -2.78 8.60
C LEU A 173 -47.19 -4.07 7.93
N ASP A 174 -46.76 -5.19 8.45
CA ASP A 174 -47.32 -6.47 8.00
C ASP A 174 -48.76 -6.60 8.45
N GLY A 175 -49.67 -6.62 7.49
CA GLY A 175 -51.11 -6.67 7.75
C GLY A 175 -51.60 -7.93 8.45
N VAL A 176 -50.80 -9.00 8.48
CA VAL A 176 -51.13 -10.28 9.10
C VAL A 176 -50.62 -10.36 10.55
N THR A 177 -49.38 -9.91 10.77
CA THR A 177 -48.75 -10.04 12.07
C THR A 177 -48.75 -8.74 12.89
N GLY A 178 -49.12 -7.61 12.29
CA GLY A 178 -49.02 -6.29 12.92
C GLY A 178 -47.58 -5.84 13.23
N ARG A 179 -46.58 -6.50 12.68
CA ARG A 179 -45.14 -6.17 12.94
C ARG A 179 -44.63 -5.21 11.88
N ILE A 180 -43.74 -4.34 12.32
CA ILE A 180 -43.02 -3.47 11.42
C ILE A 180 -41.94 -4.29 10.71
N VAL A 181 -42.04 -4.40 9.38
CA VAL A 181 -41.06 -5.07 8.53
C VAL A 181 -40.18 -4.00 7.87
N PRO A 182 -38.92 -3.87 8.23
CA PRO A 182 -38.02 -2.94 7.59
C PRO A 182 -37.67 -3.44 6.18
N SER A 183 -37.72 -2.57 5.20
CA SER A 183 -37.22 -2.82 3.84
C SER A 183 -35.84 -2.22 3.67
N PHE A 184 -34.88 -3.03 3.20
CA PHE A 184 -33.52 -2.62 2.95
C PHE A 184 -33.20 -2.69 1.46
N ALA A 185 -32.56 -1.66 0.94
CA ALA A 185 -31.92 -1.70 -0.36
C ALA A 185 -30.39 -1.68 -0.18
N LYS A 186 -29.68 -2.33 -1.09
CA LYS A 186 -28.21 -2.25 -1.13
C LYS A 186 -27.82 -0.98 -1.87
N THR A 187 -27.27 -0.02 -1.17
CA THR A 187 -26.72 1.22 -1.76
C THR A 187 -25.21 1.18 -1.77
N PRO A 188 -24.57 1.64 -2.86
CA PRO A 188 -23.13 1.73 -2.89
C PRO A 188 -22.64 2.84 -1.93
N ARG A 189 -21.71 2.51 -1.05
CA ARG A 189 -21.02 3.46 -0.18
C ARG A 189 -19.56 3.44 -0.51
N SER A 190 -19.03 4.59 -0.89
CA SER A 190 -17.59 4.80 -1.05
C SER A 190 -16.98 5.19 0.29
N ALA A 191 -15.87 4.58 0.63
CA ALA A 191 -15.11 4.91 1.83
C ALA A 191 -13.61 4.91 1.52
N LEU A 192 -12.89 5.79 2.20
CA LEU A 192 -11.44 5.76 2.19
C LEU A 192 -10.97 4.58 3.03
N ALA A 193 -10.14 3.72 2.46
CA ALA A 193 -9.45 2.67 3.19
C ALA A 193 -7.97 3.00 3.27
N LEU A 194 -7.40 2.77 4.42
CA LEU A 194 -5.98 2.89 4.69
C LEU A 194 -5.46 1.52 5.08
N ASP A 195 -4.46 1.04 4.39
CA ASP A 195 -3.79 -0.22 4.73
C ASP A 195 -2.34 0.07 5.09
N PHE A 196 -1.88 -0.52 6.18
CA PHE A 196 -0.47 -0.49 6.52
C PHE A 196 0.26 -1.59 5.74
N VAL A 197 1.29 -1.20 5.00
CA VAL A 197 2.09 -2.09 4.18
C VAL A 197 3.47 -2.26 4.78
N LEU A 198 3.86 -3.51 4.98
CA LEU A 198 5.18 -3.84 5.49
C LEU A 198 6.26 -3.53 4.45
N PRO A 199 7.41 -2.97 4.83
CA PRO A 199 8.50 -2.65 3.91
C PRO A 199 9.00 -3.85 3.08
N TRP A 200 8.85 -5.07 3.61
CA TRP A 200 9.20 -6.29 2.86
C TRP A 200 8.37 -6.53 1.60
N ASN A 201 7.18 -5.95 1.54
CA ASN A 201 6.24 -6.13 0.44
C ASN A 201 6.31 -4.97 -0.57
N VAL A 202 7.17 -3.99 -0.34
CA VAL A 202 7.34 -2.83 -1.21
C VAL A 202 8.73 -2.89 -1.85
N PHE A 203 8.74 -2.85 -3.16
CA PHE A 203 9.93 -2.88 -4.00
C PHE A 203 9.97 -1.56 -4.75
N ARG A 204 10.87 -0.69 -4.34
CA ARG A 204 11.03 0.62 -4.95
C ARG A 204 12.26 0.64 -5.83
N ASP A 205 12.28 1.54 -6.78
CA ASP A 205 13.43 1.84 -7.58
C ASP A 205 14.67 2.10 -6.68
N PRO A 206 15.81 1.42 -6.91
CA PRO A 206 17.05 1.62 -6.17
C PRO A 206 17.55 3.06 -6.17
N ASP A 207 17.30 3.79 -7.25
CA ASP A 207 17.71 5.19 -7.42
C ASP A 207 16.79 6.17 -6.68
N SER A 208 15.68 5.68 -6.12
CA SER A 208 14.78 6.52 -5.34
C SER A 208 15.40 6.93 -4.00
N ARG A 209 15.14 8.18 -3.60
CA ARG A 209 15.57 8.65 -2.27
C ARG A 209 14.88 7.86 -1.17
N PRO A 210 15.59 7.52 -0.08
CA PRO A 210 15.01 6.70 1.00
C PRO A 210 13.70 7.25 1.59
N ARG A 211 13.53 8.57 1.63
CA ARG A 211 12.37 9.25 2.21
C ARG A 211 11.32 9.67 1.17
N ASP A 212 11.69 9.61 -0.10
CA ASP A 212 10.83 10.04 -1.19
C ASP A 212 10.73 8.93 -2.24
N PRO A 213 9.80 8.00 -2.08
CA PRO A 213 9.61 6.92 -3.04
C PRO A 213 9.18 7.43 -4.42
N PHE A 214 8.62 8.66 -4.50
CA PHE A 214 8.21 9.28 -5.76
C PHE A 214 9.37 9.79 -6.61
N SER A 215 10.57 9.87 -6.06
CA SER A 215 11.77 10.26 -6.81
C SER A 215 12.29 9.17 -7.74
N GLY A 216 11.82 7.93 -7.59
CA GLY A 216 12.16 6.79 -8.44
C GLY A 216 11.28 6.69 -9.68
N SER A 217 11.62 5.76 -10.57
CA SER A 217 10.89 5.50 -11.82
C SER A 217 9.72 4.56 -11.63
N TYR A 218 9.77 3.71 -10.61
CA TYR A 218 8.72 2.73 -10.34
C TYR A 218 8.62 2.36 -8.87
N ILE A 219 7.49 1.77 -8.50
CA ILE A 219 7.27 1.09 -7.21
C ILE A 219 6.37 -0.13 -7.42
N VAL A 220 6.70 -1.22 -6.76
CA VAL A 220 5.91 -2.46 -6.80
C VAL A 220 5.47 -2.82 -5.38
N HIS A 221 4.19 -3.09 -5.23
CA HIS A 221 3.61 -3.59 -4.00
C HIS A 221 3.12 -5.02 -4.19
N SER A 222 3.73 -5.98 -3.49
CA SER A 222 3.35 -7.38 -3.55
C SER A 222 2.40 -7.76 -2.43
N GLU A 223 1.25 -8.33 -2.76
CA GLU A 223 0.24 -8.72 -1.78
C GLU A 223 -0.38 -10.09 -2.13
N TRP A 224 -0.66 -10.87 -1.08
CA TRP A 224 -1.36 -12.15 -1.22
C TRP A 224 -2.88 -11.95 -1.17
N LYS A 225 -3.57 -12.39 -2.20
CA LYS A 225 -5.03 -12.31 -2.30
C LYS A 225 -5.65 -13.69 -2.44
N ASP A 226 -6.81 -13.85 -1.82
CA ASP A 226 -7.58 -15.08 -1.89
C ASP A 226 -8.37 -15.16 -3.20
N ARG A 227 -8.66 -16.40 -3.64
CA ARG A 227 -9.48 -16.67 -4.83
C ARG A 227 -10.81 -15.89 -4.84
N ALA A 228 -11.49 -15.84 -3.70
CA ALA A 228 -12.78 -15.16 -3.61
C ALA A 228 -12.67 -13.64 -3.88
N LEU A 229 -11.55 -13.02 -3.49
CA LEU A 229 -11.30 -11.62 -3.78
C LEU A 229 -11.00 -11.41 -5.27
N LEU A 230 -10.17 -12.27 -5.88
CA LEU A 230 -9.89 -12.20 -7.31
C LEU A 230 -11.15 -12.27 -8.17
N MET A 231 -12.06 -13.16 -7.82
CA MET A 231 -13.36 -13.26 -8.52
C MET A 231 -14.18 -11.96 -8.42
N ARG A 232 -14.13 -11.28 -7.26
CA ARG A 232 -14.83 -9.98 -7.11
C ARG A 232 -14.15 -8.86 -7.89
N MET A 233 -12.84 -8.95 -8.13
CA MET A 233 -12.11 -7.94 -8.89
C MET A 233 -12.48 -7.97 -10.38
N ILE A 234 -12.99 -9.08 -10.91
CA ILE A 234 -13.57 -9.14 -12.25
C ILE A 234 -14.73 -8.15 -12.38
N ASP A 235 -15.59 -8.08 -11.36
CA ASP A 235 -16.71 -7.12 -11.33
C ASP A 235 -16.22 -5.66 -11.20
N ALA A 236 -15.00 -5.46 -10.74
CA ALA A 236 -14.34 -4.16 -10.66
C ALA A 236 -13.52 -3.78 -11.91
N GLY A 237 -13.63 -4.56 -12.99
CA GLY A 237 -12.99 -4.25 -14.27
C GLY A 237 -11.67 -4.96 -14.56
N TRP A 238 -11.33 -5.99 -13.78
CA TRP A 238 -10.18 -6.82 -14.10
C TRP A 238 -10.46 -7.76 -15.28
N ASP A 239 -9.41 -8.12 -16.01
CA ASP A 239 -9.52 -9.05 -17.14
C ASP A 239 -9.96 -10.43 -16.65
N ARG A 240 -11.18 -10.82 -17.07
CA ARG A 240 -11.78 -12.09 -16.70
C ARG A 240 -10.95 -13.27 -17.15
N ASP A 241 -10.49 -13.25 -18.39
CA ASP A 241 -9.77 -14.38 -18.99
C ASP A 241 -8.42 -14.59 -18.32
N ALA A 242 -7.72 -13.48 -18.00
CA ALA A 242 -6.45 -13.53 -17.28
C ALA A 242 -6.65 -14.06 -15.85
N VAL A 243 -7.68 -13.60 -15.15
CA VAL A 243 -8.01 -14.07 -13.80
C VAL A 243 -8.39 -15.54 -13.82
N GLU A 244 -9.22 -16.00 -14.75
CA GLU A 244 -9.61 -17.40 -14.87
C GLU A 244 -8.42 -18.30 -15.19
N LYS A 245 -7.52 -17.89 -16.08
CA LYS A 245 -6.25 -18.58 -16.35
C LYS A 245 -5.37 -18.67 -15.11
N LEU A 246 -5.23 -17.57 -14.36
CA LEU A 246 -4.50 -17.57 -13.09
C LEU A 246 -5.12 -18.54 -12.08
N LEU A 247 -6.45 -18.56 -11.97
CA LEU A 247 -7.17 -19.45 -11.05
C LEU A 247 -7.14 -20.93 -11.46
N ALA A 248 -6.92 -21.22 -12.75
CA ALA A 248 -6.71 -22.58 -13.26
C ALA A 248 -5.30 -23.10 -12.92
N THR A 249 -4.32 -22.21 -12.76
CA THR A 249 -3.01 -22.62 -12.26
C THR A 249 -3.10 -22.96 -10.77
N ASP A 250 -2.36 -23.99 -10.35
CA ASP A 250 -2.35 -24.32 -8.92
C ASP A 250 -1.70 -23.18 -8.15
N GLY A 251 -2.50 -22.41 -7.41
CA GLY A 251 -2.06 -21.21 -6.70
C GLY A 251 -0.91 -21.45 -5.72
N THR A 252 -0.68 -22.71 -5.32
CA THR A 252 0.46 -23.12 -4.51
C THR A 252 1.75 -23.22 -5.32
N SER A 253 1.71 -23.48 -6.64
CA SER A 253 2.91 -23.69 -7.44
C SER A 253 3.64 -22.39 -7.81
N SER A 254 2.90 -21.31 -8.10
CA SER A 254 3.48 -19.99 -8.34
C SER A 254 3.95 -19.35 -7.02
N ALA A 255 3.19 -19.54 -5.94
CA ALA A 255 3.52 -19.04 -4.61
C ALA A 255 4.79 -19.69 -4.02
N SER A 256 5.03 -20.96 -4.31
CA SER A 256 6.21 -21.69 -3.84
C SER A 256 7.51 -21.22 -4.48
N ARG A 257 7.45 -20.69 -5.70
CA ARG A 257 8.63 -20.18 -6.42
C ARG A 257 9.00 -18.75 -6.08
N THR A 258 8.04 -17.94 -5.61
CA THR A 258 8.23 -16.50 -5.40
C THR A 258 8.19 -16.09 -3.93
N MET A 259 7.97 -17.02 -3.00
CA MET A 259 8.19 -16.72 -1.59
C MET A 259 9.66 -16.46 -1.37
N THR A 260 10.04 -15.21 -1.27
CA THR A 260 11.35 -14.87 -0.76
C THR A 260 11.53 -15.51 0.62
N ASN A 261 12.72 -16.04 0.87
CA ASN A 261 13.09 -16.61 2.17
C ASN A 261 12.68 -15.73 3.36
N SER A 262 12.63 -14.41 3.15
CA SER A 262 12.19 -13.42 4.14
C SER A 262 10.71 -13.52 4.50
N GLN A 263 9.81 -13.76 3.55
CA GLN A 263 8.37 -13.91 3.83
C GLN A 263 8.09 -15.25 4.50
N GLN A 264 8.78 -16.30 4.10
CA GLN A 264 8.71 -17.60 4.77
C GLN A 264 9.21 -17.52 6.20
N GLN A 265 10.35 -16.84 6.40
CA GLN A 265 10.90 -16.61 7.73
C GLN A 265 9.97 -15.78 8.61
N GLN A 266 9.32 -14.74 8.07
CA GLN A 266 8.38 -13.92 8.81
C GLN A 266 7.19 -14.70 9.33
N ALA A 267 6.65 -15.57 8.53
CA ALA A 267 5.50 -16.34 8.94
C ALA A 267 5.90 -17.50 9.87
N GLN A 268 7.04 -18.14 9.66
CA GLN A 268 7.62 -19.07 10.63
C GLN A 268 7.86 -18.38 11.99
N ARG A 269 8.34 -17.12 11.95
CA ARG A 269 8.57 -16.30 13.14
C ARG A 269 7.28 -15.90 13.87
N ARG A 270 6.17 -15.76 13.14
CA ARG A 270 4.86 -15.51 13.74
C ARG A 270 4.21 -16.76 14.32
N GLN A 271 4.89 -17.92 14.30
CA GLN A 271 4.33 -19.21 14.67
C GLN A 271 3.00 -19.53 13.95
N GLN A 272 2.78 -18.90 12.83
CA GLN A 272 1.62 -19.21 12.00
C GLN A 272 1.90 -20.54 11.32
N SER A 273 1.08 -21.54 11.59
CA SER A 273 1.14 -22.78 10.85
C SER A 273 0.95 -22.47 9.36
N TRP A 274 1.91 -22.85 8.54
CA TRP A 274 1.85 -22.71 7.10
C TRP A 274 0.97 -23.76 6.44
N GLU A 275 0.45 -24.66 7.21
CA GLU A 275 -0.60 -25.55 6.76
C GLU A 275 -1.83 -24.72 6.44
N ARG A 276 -1.77 -24.07 5.25
CA ARG A 276 -2.93 -23.46 4.67
C ARG A 276 -3.98 -24.54 4.50
N HIS A 277 -5.15 -24.28 5.04
CA HIS A 277 -6.28 -25.16 4.81
C HIS A 277 -6.39 -25.43 3.31
N LYS A 278 -6.47 -26.71 2.90
CA LYS A 278 -6.46 -27.15 1.49
C LYS A 278 -7.48 -26.44 0.59
N PHE A 279 -8.49 -25.80 1.20
CA PHE A 279 -9.51 -25.03 0.49
C PHE A 279 -9.17 -23.53 0.34
N ARG A 280 -8.10 -23.03 0.98
CA ARG A 280 -7.68 -21.63 0.87
C ARG A 280 -6.53 -21.50 -0.11
N LYS A 281 -6.85 -21.19 -1.35
CA LYS A 281 -5.85 -20.84 -2.36
C LYS A 281 -5.62 -19.34 -2.34
N SER A 282 -4.37 -18.93 -2.30
CA SER A 282 -3.96 -17.52 -2.38
C SER A 282 -2.95 -17.35 -3.50
N TYR A 283 -2.98 -16.20 -4.13
CA TYR A 283 -2.16 -15.82 -5.27
C TYR A 283 -1.38 -14.57 -4.92
N LEU A 284 -0.11 -14.51 -5.32
CA LEU A 284 0.71 -13.32 -5.16
C LEU A 284 0.38 -12.37 -6.30
N LEU A 285 0.00 -11.16 -5.95
CA LEU A 285 -0.24 -10.07 -6.88
C LEU A 285 0.85 -9.04 -6.71
N ASP A 286 1.36 -8.55 -7.82
CA ASP A 286 2.28 -7.43 -7.89
C ASP A 286 1.54 -6.25 -8.50
N GLU A 287 1.25 -5.26 -7.69
CA GLU A 287 0.66 -4.00 -8.08
C GLU A 287 1.79 -3.02 -8.35
N TRP A 288 1.91 -2.64 -9.59
CA TRP A 288 3.01 -1.85 -10.10
C TRP A 288 2.55 -0.44 -10.50
N TYR A 289 3.39 0.53 -10.22
CA TYR A 289 3.21 1.93 -10.58
C TYR A 289 4.52 2.45 -11.17
N GLY A 290 4.45 3.13 -12.31
CA GLY A 290 5.63 3.67 -12.98
C GLY A 290 5.38 4.02 -14.42
N ASP A 291 6.46 4.16 -15.19
CA ASP A 291 6.40 4.40 -16.62
C ASP A 291 6.48 3.08 -17.38
N VAL A 292 5.50 2.82 -18.25
CA VAL A 292 5.55 1.66 -19.13
C VAL A 292 6.58 1.93 -20.23
N LEU A 293 7.57 1.04 -20.32
CA LEU A 293 8.65 1.14 -21.28
C LEU A 293 8.44 0.15 -22.43
N ASN A 294 8.88 0.52 -23.65
CA ASN A 294 8.96 -0.39 -24.78
C ASN A 294 10.22 -1.27 -24.70
N GLU A 295 10.43 -2.15 -25.67
CA GLU A 295 11.61 -3.03 -25.77
C GLU A 295 12.95 -2.26 -25.90
N HIS A 296 12.90 -0.99 -26.25
CA HIS A 296 14.07 -0.11 -26.37
C HIS A 296 14.33 0.74 -25.12
N GLY A 297 13.44 0.63 -24.12
CA GLY A 297 13.52 1.42 -22.90
C GLY A 297 12.89 2.81 -22.98
N ASP A 298 12.20 3.13 -24.09
CA ASP A 298 11.53 4.42 -24.20
C ASP A 298 10.17 4.38 -23.48
N PRO A 299 9.80 5.47 -22.79
CA PRO A 299 8.51 5.54 -22.11
C PRO A 299 7.36 5.65 -23.13
N VAL A 300 6.47 4.66 -23.09
CA VAL A 300 5.26 4.61 -23.92
C VAL A 300 4.08 5.22 -23.20
N MET A 301 3.95 4.95 -21.90
CA MET A 301 2.88 5.46 -21.08
C MET A 301 3.43 5.87 -19.73
N PRO A 302 3.48 7.18 -19.43
CA PRO A 302 3.96 7.68 -18.16
C PRO A 302 2.92 7.47 -17.05
N ASP A 303 3.39 7.42 -15.80
CA ASP A 303 2.55 7.37 -14.61
C ASP A 303 1.42 6.34 -14.68
N ALA A 304 1.70 5.17 -15.21
CA ALA A 304 0.75 4.09 -15.34
C ALA A 304 0.65 3.24 -14.06
N MET A 305 -0.44 2.49 -13.96
CA MET A 305 -0.61 1.43 -12.99
C MET A 305 -1.01 0.13 -13.67
N MET A 306 -0.52 -0.98 -13.17
CA MET A 306 -0.97 -2.31 -13.58
C MET A 306 -0.88 -3.30 -12.43
N THR A 307 -1.63 -4.39 -12.54
CA THR A 307 -1.55 -5.50 -11.59
C THR A 307 -1.23 -6.78 -12.36
N VAL A 308 -0.16 -7.43 -11.95
CA VAL A 308 0.29 -8.68 -12.57
C VAL A 308 0.35 -9.80 -11.55
N SER A 309 0.25 -11.03 -12.02
CA SER A 309 0.48 -12.22 -11.20
C SER A 309 1.16 -13.29 -12.05
N GLY A 310 2.43 -13.54 -11.78
CA GLY A 310 3.25 -14.40 -12.62
C GLY A 310 3.30 -13.87 -14.06
N ARG A 311 2.76 -14.66 -15.01
CA ARG A 311 2.74 -14.30 -16.44
C ARG A 311 1.40 -13.72 -16.91
N HIS A 312 0.56 -13.27 -16.00
CA HIS A 312 -0.76 -12.76 -16.31
C HIS A 312 -0.90 -11.30 -15.90
N VAL A 313 -1.24 -10.43 -16.85
CA VAL A 313 -1.67 -9.06 -16.57
C VAL A 313 -3.15 -9.12 -16.22
N LEU A 314 -3.48 -8.82 -14.96
CA LEU A 314 -4.84 -8.92 -14.45
C LEU A 314 -5.61 -7.61 -14.61
N TYR A 315 -4.89 -6.49 -14.57
CA TYR A 315 -5.44 -5.15 -14.71
C TYR A 315 -4.40 -4.21 -15.32
N GLY A 316 -4.82 -3.35 -16.22
CA GLY A 316 -3.98 -2.34 -16.84
C GLY A 316 -3.19 -2.87 -18.06
N PRO A 317 -2.19 -2.11 -18.55
CA PRO A 317 -1.79 -0.81 -18.02
C PRO A 317 -2.89 0.24 -18.13
N ALA A 318 -3.07 1.01 -17.07
CA ALA A 318 -4.08 2.05 -16.96
C ALA A 318 -3.47 3.31 -16.33
N GLU A 319 -4.13 4.43 -16.52
CA GLU A 319 -3.74 5.68 -15.89
C GLU A 319 -3.80 5.58 -14.37
N ASN A 320 -2.76 6.07 -13.69
CA ASN A 320 -2.78 6.18 -12.25
C ASN A 320 -3.95 7.09 -11.82
N PRO A 321 -4.89 6.59 -11.00
CA PRO A 321 -6.09 7.34 -10.63
C PRO A 321 -5.81 8.52 -9.70
N LEU A 322 -4.60 8.64 -9.14
CA LEU A 322 -4.24 9.75 -8.29
C LEU A 322 -3.81 10.95 -9.11
N TRP A 323 -4.60 12.03 -9.01
CA TRP A 323 -4.34 13.28 -9.71
C TRP A 323 -3.30 14.18 -9.02
N ALA A 324 -2.94 13.89 -7.76
CA ALA A 324 -1.96 14.68 -7.03
C ALA A 324 -0.57 14.48 -7.64
N VAL A 325 0.04 15.57 -8.05
CA VAL A 325 1.40 15.60 -8.59
C VAL A 325 2.38 15.91 -7.47
N ASP A 326 3.49 15.20 -7.43
CA ASP A 326 4.61 15.54 -6.56
C ASP A 326 5.37 16.75 -7.12
N VAL A 327 5.53 17.78 -6.29
CA VAL A 327 6.15 19.06 -6.72
C VAL A 327 7.61 18.88 -7.13
N ASN A 328 8.31 17.90 -6.54
CA ASN A 328 9.73 17.72 -6.78
C ASN A 328 10.03 16.92 -8.04
N SER A 329 9.23 15.87 -8.29
CA SER A 329 9.45 14.96 -9.41
C SER A 329 8.59 15.30 -10.63
N GLY A 330 7.53 16.09 -10.47
CA GLY A 330 6.54 16.37 -11.51
C GLY A 330 5.67 15.15 -11.85
N ARG A 331 5.82 14.04 -11.15
CA ARG A 331 5.09 12.79 -11.37
C ARG A 331 3.83 12.72 -10.53
N ARG A 332 2.86 11.94 -10.96
CA ARG A 332 1.68 11.64 -10.14
C ARG A 332 2.09 10.83 -8.90
N LYS A 333 1.54 11.21 -7.77
CA LYS A 333 1.77 10.48 -6.52
C LYS A 333 1.19 9.07 -6.63
N TRP A 334 1.93 8.11 -6.13
CA TRP A 334 1.43 6.75 -5.98
C TRP A 334 0.58 6.64 -4.71
N PRO A 335 -0.30 5.64 -4.59
CA PRO A 335 -1.15 5.48 -3.41
C PRO A 335 -0.40 5.00 -2.16
N LEU A 336 0.91 4.96 -2.21
CA LEU A 336 1.80 4.56 -1.13
C LEU A 336 2.50 5.79 -0.55
N ILE A 337 2.37 6.02 0.75
CA ILE A 337 3.05 7.09 1.47
C ILE A 337 4.06 6.47 2.43
N ALA A 338 5.32 6.85 2.28
CA ALA A 338 6.37 6.47 3.23
C ALA A 338 6.26 7.34 4.49
N CYS A 339 6.30 6.71 5.65
CA CYS A 339 6.39 7.39 6.92
C CYS A 339 7.61 6.92 7.69
N SER A 340 8.54 7.81 7.93
CA SER A 340 9.68 7.55 8.82
C SER A 340 9.49 8.30 10.12
N PRO A 341 9.36 7.63 11.27
CA PRO A 341 9.30 8.28 12.56
C PRO A 341 10.67 8.83 12.99
N LEU A 342 11.73 8.38 12.35
CA LEU A 342 13.10 8.80 12.63
C LEU A 342 13.58 9.75 11.54
N VAL A 343 13.98 10.94 11.94
CA VAL A 343 14.74 11.84 11.10
C VAL A 343 16.17 11.30 11.07
N HIS A 344 16.50 10.47 10.08
CA HIS A 344 17.91 10.12 9.86
C HIS A 344 18.61 11.38 9.33
N PRO A 345 19.70 11.83 9.93
CA PRO A 345 20.57 12.77 9.26
C PRO A 345 21.05 12.11 7.98
N ASP A 346 21.00 12.82 6.87
CA ASP A 346 21.51 12.36 5.57
C ASP A 346 22.99 12.07 5.63
#